data_f55d5496e443ea14524f0d1625b80c1e
#
_entry.id   f55d5496e443ea14524f0d1625b80c1e
#
_cell.length_a   1.000
_cell.length_b   1.000
_cell.length_c   1.000
_cell.angle_alpha   90.00
_cell.angle_beta   90.00
_cell.angle_gamma   90.00
#
_symmetry.space_group_name_H-M   'P 1'
#
loop_
_entity.id
_entity.type
_entity.pdbx_description
1 polymer ?
#
loop_
_entity_poly.entity_id
_entity_poly.type
_entity_poly.pdbx_seq_one_letter_code
_entity_poly.pdbx_strand_id
1 'polypeptide(L)'
;SGTPTGTITFTGAGLNTTVPVNASGTACVTTSTLTNGTVTAVYNGNACLSSSTGTAPATVNQAASTTTVSVSPNPSVCGQTVTVCATVTAVAPGSGTPTGTITFTGAGLNTTVPVNASGTACVTTNTLTNGTVTAVYNGNGCFKPSTGTKSVTVNNAQTTTALTITPNPAACGQPVTFCAAVTTNAPGSGTPGGTVTFTGPGGFSQTVALNASGTACVTTTAGTSGTVTAVYNGGPCHSPSAAAANLTVNPTPTTLTTPPAQIRLRTNGTFVIPSMSATLKVTSSAAPLPGQLVTFKANTPLGPITLGTALTNASGVATLAPPMLPVPSTMVTATSYTASFAGTSCYAPSSVTAALTLVLVPLLP
;
A
#
# COMPACT_ATOMS: atom_id res chain seq x y z
N SER A 1 -11.43 -95.31 0.03
CA SER A 1 -11.06 -93.98 -0.30
C SER A 1 -11.02 -93.14 1.00
N GLY A 2 -9.85 -92.67 1.38
CA GLY A 2 -9.65 -91.84 2.56
C GLY A 2 -9.48 -90.35 2.13
N THR A 3 -9.73 -89.49 3.07
CA THR A 3 -9.42 -88.02 2.86
C THR A 3 -7.91 -87.82 2.71
N PRO A 4 -7.43 -87.06 1.69
CA PRO A 4 -6.01 -86.77 1.58
C PRO A 4 -5.48 -86.03 2.81
N THR A 5 -4.34 -86.50 3.29
CA THR A 5 -3.53 -85.84 4.34
C THR A 5 -2.23 -85.31 3.75
N GLY A 6 -1.50 -84.48 4.43
CA GLY A 6 -0.24 -83.90 3.94
C GLY A 6 -0.33 -82.41 3.76
N THR A 7 0.37 -81.85 2.78
CA THR A 7 0.46 -80.39 2.57
C THR A 7 0.19 -80.00 1.13
N ILE A 8 -0.31 -78.75 0.96
CA ILE A 8 -0.40 -78.08 -0.35
C ILE A 8 0.54 -76.85 -0.34
N THR A 9 1.38 -76.77 -1.37
CA THR A 9 2.22 -75.63 -1.61
C THR A 9 1.56 -74.72 -2.66
N PHE A 10 1.26 -73.46 -2.25
CA PHE A 10 0.75 -72.40 -3.14
C PHE A 10 1.88 -71.54 -3.62
N THR A 11 2.02 -71.40 -4.93
CA THR A 11 3.02 -70.57 -5.60
C THR A 11 2.41 -69.68 -6.65
N GLY A 12 3.10 -68.62 -7.06
CA GLY A 12 2.61 -67.70 -8.08
C GLY A 12 1.65 -66.64 -7.52
N ALA A 13 1.39 -65.57 -8.32
CA ALA A 13 0.55 -64.45 -7.95
C ALA A 13 0.90 -63.81 -6.55
N GLY A 14 2.20 -63.76 -6.20
CA GLY A 14 2.66 -63.25 -4.93
C GLY A 14 2.63 -64.26 -3.78
N LEU A 15 2.21 -65.49 -4.01
CA LEU A 15 2.19 -66.54 -3.02
C LEU A 15 3.44 -67.42 -3.09
N ASN A 16 3.94 -67.83 -1.96
CA ASN A 16 4.92 -68.89 -1.77
C ASN A 16 4.78 -69.45 -0.35
N THR A 17 3.81 -70.34 -0.15
CA THR A 17 3.52 -70.85 1.18
C THR A 17 3.00 -72.30 1.12
N THR A 18 3.32 -73.08 2.13
CA THR A 18 2.86 -74.45 2.29
C THR A 18 1.93 -74.54 3.51
N VAL A 19 0.76 -75.11 3.31
CA VAL A 19 -0.31 -75.22 4.34
C VAL A 19 -0.71 -76.71 4.46
N PRO A 20 -0.96 -77.21 5.68
CA PRO A 20 -1.46 -78.56 5.89
C PRO A 20 -2.90 -78.71 5.35
N VAL A 21 -3.19 -79.87 4.83
CA VAL A 21 -4.55 -80.29 4.46
C VAL A 21 -5.35 -80.61 5.71
N ASN A 22 -6.49 -80.03 5.89
CA ASN A 22 -7.40 -80.28 7.04
C ASN A 22 -8.16 -81.62 6.90
N ALA A 23 -8.94 -81.99 7.91
CA ALA A 23 -9.68 -83.22 7.97
C ALA A 23 -10.76 -83.38 6.83
N SER A 24 -11.14 -82.28 6.16
CA SER A 24 -12.03 -82.30 5.01
C SER A 24 -11.31 -82.36 3.65
N GLY A 25 -9.97 -82.50 3.64
CA GLY A 25 -9.20 -82.56 2.42
C GLY A 25 -8.92 -81.18 1.78
N THR A 26 -9.07 -80.07 2.55
CA THR A 26 -8.94 -78.70 2.05
C THR A 26 -7.72 -78.03 2.73
N ALA A 27 -7.00 -77.18 1.94
CA ALA A 27 -6.00 -76.25 2.44
C ALA A 27 -6.34 -74.83 1.97
N CYS A 28 -6.28 -73.84 2.85
CA CYS A 28 -6.60 -72.44 2.54
C CYS A 28 -5.47 -71.55 3.01
N VAL A 29 -5.19 -70.49 2.21
CA VAL A 29 -4.30 -69.43 2.56
C VAL A 29 -5.03 -68.09 2.44
N THR A 30 -4.86 -67.22 3.43
CA THR A 30 -5.37 -65.84 3.39
C THR A 30 -4.19 -64.89 3.20
N THR A 31 -4.26 -63.98 2.27
CA THR A 31 -3.19 -63.02 1.99
C THR A 31 -3.78 -61.66 1.60
N SER A 32 -3.05 -60.58 1.92
CA SER A 32 -3.30 -59.20 1.49
C SER A 32 -2.33 -58.75 0.39
N THR A 33 -1.41 -59.65 -0.05
CA THR A 33 -0.33 -59.32 -0.99
C THR A 33 -0.50 -60.01 -2.34
N LEU A 34 -1.72 -60.46 -2.67
CA LEU A 34 -2.00 -61.10 -3.95
C LEU A 34 -1.71 -60.14 -5.13
N THR A 35 -1.08 -60.67 -6.18
CA THR A 35 -0.80 -59.97 -7.43
C THR A 35 -1.55 -60.63 -8.59
N ASN A 36 -1.69 -59.89 -9.71
CA ASN A 36 -2.21 -60.52 -10.94
C ASN A 36 -1.26 -61.66 -11.40
N GLY A 37 -1.82 -62.77 -11.76
CA GLY A 37 -1.06 -63.91 -12.27
C GLY A 37 -1.81 -65.23 -12.09
N THR A 38 -1.09 -66.34 -12.21
CA THR A 38 -1.64 -67.69 -11.97
C THR A 38 -1.17 -68.18 -10.60
N VAL A 39 -2.11 -68.58 -9.77
CA VAL A 39 -1.85 -69.32 -8.56
C VAL A 39 -1.75 -70.82 -8.94
N THR A 40 -0.65 -71.41 -8.54
CA THR A 40 -0.44 -72.87 -8.67
C THR A 40 -0.51 -73.49 -7.27
N ALA A 41 -1.37 -74.48 -7.09
CA ALA A 41 -1.46 -75.27 -5.88
C ALA A 41 -0.96 -76.67 -6.16
N VAL A 42 0.12 -77.09 -5.47
CA VAL A 42 0.73 -78.43 -5.59
C VAL A 42 0.44 -79.19 -4.32
N TYR A 43 -0.39 -80.23 -4.40
CA TYR A 43 -0.46 -81.23 -3.36
C TYR A 43 0.84 -82.03 -3.35
N ASN A 44 1.56 -82.06 -2.24
CA ASN A 44 2.90 -82.64 -2.17
C ASN A 44 2.90 -84.17 -2.04
N GLY A 45 1.69 -84.77 -2.04
CA GLY A 45 1.56 -86.23 -1.85
C GLY A 45 1.71 -86.65 -0.42
N ASN A 46 1.53 -87.97 -0.19
CA ASN A 46 1.82 -88.63 1.06
C ASN A 46 2.20 -90.12 0.74
N ALA A 47 2.36 -90.95 1.73
CA ALA A 47 2.75 -92.34 1.54
C ALA A 47 1.79 -93.18 0.67
N CYS A 48 0.53 -92.74 0.55
CA CYS A 48 -0.51 -93.49 -0.17
C CYS A 48 -1.04 -92.76 -1.41
N LEU A 49 -0.79 -91.44 -1.58
CA LEU A 49 -1.33 -90.65 -2.64
C LEU A 49 -0.20 -89.85 -3.31
N SER A 50 -0.17 -89.86 -4.64
CA SER A 50 0.78 -89.15 -5.45
C SER A 50 0.48 -87.61 -5.44
N SER A 51 1.50 -86.81 -5.72
CA SER A 51 1.37 -85.36 -5.88
C SER A 51 0.43 -85.06 -7.07
N SER A 52 -0.23 -83.90 -6.98
CA SER A 52 -1.09 -83.32 -8.03
C SER A 52 -1.01 -81.81 -8.06
N THR A 53 -1.31 -81.23 -9.20
CA THR A 53 -1.22 -79.81 -9.40
C THR A 53 -2.52 -79.26 -9.96
N GLY A 54 -3.00 -78.14 -9.38
CA GLY A 54 -4.11 -77.35 -9.89
C GLY A 54 -3.68 -75.89 -10.07
N THR A 55 -4.28 -75.21 -11.01
CA THR A 55 -4.00 -73.78 -11.27
C THR A 55 -5.29 -72.98 -11.35
N ALA A 56 -5.23 -71.72 -10.92
CA ALA A 56 -6.33 -70.75 -11.05
C ALA A 56 -5.79 -69.33 -11.34
N PRO A 57 -6.41 -68.58 -12.23
CA PRO A 57 -6.06 -67.20 -12.44
C PRO A 57 -6.44 -66.33 -11.20
N ALA A 58 -5.55 -65.44 -10.81
CA ALA A 58 -5.81 -64.41 -9.81
C ALA A 58 -5.82 -63.05 -10.51
N THR A 59 -6.90 -62.31 -10.32
CA THR A 59 -7.05 -60.93 -10.81
C THR A 59 -7.24 -60.00 -9.65
N VAL A 60 -6.34 -59.03 -9.54
CA VAL A 60 -6.40 -57.97 -8.52
C VAL A 60 -6.70 -56.65 -9.23
N ASN A 61 -7.85 -56.09 -8.93
CA ASN A 61 -8.24 -54.80 -9.48
C ASN A 61 -7.70 -53.68 -8.59
N GLN A 62 -7.37 -52.55 -9.21
CA GLN A 62 -7.00 -51.35 -8.44
C GLN A 62 -8.13 -50.92 -7.52
N ALA A 63 -7.82 -50.63 -6.26
CA ALA A 63 -8.74 -50.10 -5.29
C ALA A 63 -9.11 -48.64 -5.64
N ALA A 64 -10.34 -48.25 -5.37
CA ALA A 64 -10.75 -46.85 -5.47
C ALA A 64 -10.02 -46.01 -4.40
N SER A 65 -9.75 -44.76 -4.70
CA SER A 65 -9.20 -43.77 -3.77
C SER A 65 -10.06 -42.52 -3.68
N THR A 66 -9.88 -41.75 -2.63
CA THR A 66 -10.50 -40.44 -2.46
C THR A 66 -9.41 -39.43 -2.10
N THR A 67 -9.44 -38.26 -2.77
CA THR A 67 -8.53 -37.15 -2.51
C THR A 67 -9.28 -36.02 -1.83
N THR A 68 -8.78 -35.53 -0.69
CA THR A 68 -9.27 -34.35 0.02
C THR A 68 -8.22 -33.25 -0.01
N VAL A 69 -8.64 -31.97 -0.14
CA VAL A 69 -7.73 -30.82 -0.21
C VAL A 69 -7.97 -29.90 0.97
N SER A 70 -6.89 -29.47 1.61
CA SER A 70 -6.85 -28.44 2.64
C SER A 70 -5.94 -27.29 2.22
N VAL A 71 -6.31 -26.07 2.62
CA VAL A 71 -5.57 -24.85 2.35
C VAL A 71 -5.52 -24.04 3.64
N SER A 72 -4.33 -23.65 4.08
CA SER A 72 -4.16 -22.92 5.33
C SER A 72 -3.03 -21.87 5.20
N PRO A 73 -3.34 -20.59 5.54
CA PRO A 73 -4.62 -20.03 5.89
C PRO A 73 -5.57 -19.91 4.67
N ASN A 74 -6.87 -19.94 4.91
CA ASN A 74 -7.92 -19.64 3.91
C ASN A 74 -9.15 -19.07 4.62
N PRO A 75 -9.53 -17.77 4.40
CA PRO A 75 -8.90 -16.82 3.48
C PRO A 75 -7.45 -16.49 3.84
N SER A 76 -6.65 -16.19 2.81
CA SER A 76 -5.30 -15.63 2.94
C SER A 76 -5.29 -14.18 2.45
N VAL A 77 -4.16 -13.49 2.60
CA VAL A 77 -3.93 -12.19 1.94
C VAL A 77 -2.82 -12.31 0.91
N CYS A 78 -2.82 -11.40 -0.04
CA CYS A 78 -1.86 -11.39 -1.14
C CYS A 78 -0.41 -11.38 -0.63
N GLY A 79 0.45 -12.26 -1.18
CA GLY A 79 1.83 -12.44 -0.75
C GLY A 79 2.02 -13.22 0.54
N GLN A 80 0.95 -13.60 1.25
CA GLN A 80 1.03 -14.44 2.44
C GLN A 80 1.42 -15.87 2.07
N THR A 81 2.31 -16.46 2.86
CA THR A 81 2.66 -17.88 2.73
C THR A 81 1.46 -18.76 3.09
N VAL A 82 1.08 -19.63 2.17
CA VAL A 82 -0.05 -20.57 2.29
C VAL A 82 0.47 -21.99 2.05
N THR A 83 0.03 -22.93 2.85
CA THR A 83 0.28 -24.37 2.66
C THR A 83 -0.99 -25.03 2.10
N VAL A 84 -0.84 -25.69 0.96
CA VAL A 84 -1.87 -26.49 0.31
C VAL A 84 -1.50 -27.96 0.45
N CYS A 85 -2.34 -28.75 1.08
CA CYS A 85 -2.13 -30.19 1.23
C CYS A 85 -3.29 -30.98 0.64
N ALA A 86 -2.96 -32.11 0.04
CA ALA A 86 -3.94 -33.11 -0.38
C ALA A 86 -3.64 -34.44 0.28
N THR A 87 -4.68 -35.07 0.83
CA THR A 87 -4.59 -36.40 1.45
C THR A 87 -5.39 -37.38 0.63
N VAL A 88 -4.76 -38.49 0.28
CA VAL A 88 -5.37 -39.60 -0.45
C VAL A 88 -5.59 -40.76 0.49
N THR A 89 -6.81 -41.31 0.46
CA THR A 89 -7.19 -42.48 1.26
C THR A 89 -7.77 -43.57 0.37
N ALA A 90 -7.57 -44.82 0.75
CA ALA A 90 -8.22 -45.96 0.11
C ALA A 90 -9.73 -45.96 0.43
N VAL A 91 -10.53 -46.37 -0.53
CA VAL A 91 -11.97 -46.62 -0.34
C VAL A 91 -12.19 -48.12 -0.17
N ALA A 92 -12.95 -48.48 0.87
CA ALA A 92 -13.28 -49.88 1.13
C ALA A 92 -13.92 -50.56 -0.09
N PRO A 93 -13.65 -51.85 -0.36
CA PRO A 93 -12.88 -52.82 0.44
C PRO A 93 -11.34 -52.69 0.33
N GLY A 94 -10.83 -51.72 -0.48
CA GLY A 94 -9.40 -51.47 -0.57
C GLY A 94 -8.83 -50.99 0.77
N SER A 95 -7.58 -51.30 1.01
CA SER A 95 -6.85 -50.95 2.24
C SER A 95 -5.41 -50.57 1.93
N GLY A 96 -4.73 -50.00 2.94
CA GLY A 96 -3.35 -49.52 2.80
C GLY A 96 -3.26 -48.04 2.45
N THR A 97 -2.07 -47.48 2.51
CA THR A 97 -1.81 -46.03 2.19
C THR A 97 -1.42 -45.90 0.73
N PRO A 98 -2.17 -45.07 -0.05
CA PRO A 98 -1.80 -44.77 -1.43
C PRO A 98 -0.44 -44.07 -1.52
N THR A 99 0.41 -44.51 -2.44
CA THR A 99 1.71 -43.93 -2.80
C THR A 99 1.66 -43.36 -4.21
N GLY A 100 2.70 -42.70 -4.65
CA GLY A 100 2.77 -42.09 -6.00
C GLY A 100 2.83 -40.58 -5.94
N THR A 101 2.08 -39.88 -6.78
CA THR A 101 2.16 -38.41 -6.88
C THR A 101 0.78 -37.77 -6.93
N ILE A 102 0.72 -36.51 -6.47
CA ILE A 102 -0.43 -35.62 -6.62
C ILE A 102 -0.01 -34.42 -7.49
N THR A 103 -0.82 -34.11 -8.48
CA THR A 103 -0.67 -32.90 -9.28
C THR A 103 -1.66 -31.86 -8.80
N PHE A 104 -1.14 -30.70 -8.35
CA PHE A 104 -1.91 -29.52 -7.96
C PHE A 104 -2.00 -28.55 -9.12
N THR A 105 -3.22 -28.10 -9.43
CA THR A 105 -3.49 -27.11 -10.49
C THR A 105 -4.53 -26.10 -10.01
N GLY A 106 -4.60 -24.95 -10.71
CA GLY A 106 -5.56 -23.88 -10.40
C GLY A 106 -5.10 -22.95 -9.27
N ALA A 107 -5.75 -21.81 -9.14
CA ALA A 107 -5.43 -20.76 -8.15
C ALA A 107 -3.94 -20.35 -8.15
N GLY A 108 -3.27 -20.34 -9.30
CA GLY A 108 -1.84 -20.03 -9.42
C GLY A 108 -0.90 -21.23 -9.24
N LEU A 109 -1.41 -22.43 -8.98
CA LEU A 109 -0.61 -23.65 -8.85
C LEU A 109 -0.53 -24.44 -10.18
N ASN A 110 0.64 -25.03 -10.42
CA ASN A 110 0.87 -26.05 -11.44
C ASN A 110 2.12 -26.85 -11.02
N THR A 111 1.95 -27.83 -10.14
CA THR A 111 3.09 -28.61 -9.61
C THR A 111 2.68 -30.03 -9.24
N THR A 112 3.62 -30.96 -9.35
CA THR A 112 3.44 -32.37 -8.95
C THR A 112 4.35 -32.70 -7.78
N VAL A 113 3.78 -33.29 -6.74
CA VAL A 113 4.45 -33.58 -5.46
C VAL A 113 4.28 -35.07 -5.13
N PRO A 114 5.31 -35.76 -4.64
CA PRO A 114 5.19 -37.14 -4.16
C PRO A 114 4.32 -37.23 -2.92
N VAL A 115 3.55 -38.31 -2.82
CA VAL A 115 2.76 -38.67 -1.64
C VAL A 115 3.69 -39.27 -0.59
N ASN A 116 3.64 -38.73 0.63
CA ASN A 116 4.44 -39.24 1.74
C ASN A 116 3.86 -40.53 2.37
N ALA A 117 4.52 -41.09 3.38
CA ALA A 117 4.11 -42.34 4.05
C ALA A 117 2.72 -42.25 4.73
N SER A 118 2.19 -41.04 4.98
CA SER A 118 0.85 -40.81 5.54
C SER A 118 -0.22 -40.64 4.47
N GLY A 119 0.08 -40.78 3.19
CA GLY A 119 -0.87 -40.57 2.11
C GLY A 119 -1.08 -39.08 1.76
N THR A 120 -0.18 -38.19 2.17
CA THR A 120 -0.34 -36.72 2.02
C THR A 120 0.77 -36.13 1.15
N ALA A 121 0.43 -35.15 0.32
CA ALA A 121 1.38 -34.30 -0.41
C ALA A 121 1.03 -32.84 -0.13
N CYS A 122 2.06 -32.00 0.12
CA CYS A 122 1.87 -30.58 0.42
C CYS A 122 2.79 -29.71 -0.43
N VAL A 123 2.31 -28.51 -0.79
CA VAL A 123 3.06 -27.45 -1.43
C VAL A 123 2.87 -26.15 -0.64
N THR A 124 3.95 -25.39 -0.48
CA THR A 124 3.92 -24.06 0.16
C THR A 124 4.17 -23.00 -0.91
N THR A 125 3.35 -21.96 -0.93
CA THR A 125 3.44 -20.88 -1.91
C THR A 125 2.98 -19.56 -1.28
N ASN A 126 3.43 -18.43 -1.84
CA ASN A 126 2.95 -17.08 -1.55
C ASN A 126 2.34 -16.38 -2.78
N THR A 127 2.16 -17.11 -3.87
CA THR A 127 1.64 -16.59 -5.14
C THR A 127 0.22 -17.08 -5.45
N LEU A 128 -0.49 -17.54 -4.42
CA LEU A 128 -1.85 -18.04 -4.59
C LEU A 128 -2.79 -16.90 -5.03
N THR A 129 -3.73 -17.25 -5.91
CA THR A 129 -4.76 -16.34 -6.42
C THR A 129 -6.15 -16.84 -6.06
N ASN A 130 -7.17 -15.97 -6.14
CA ASN A 130 -8.57 -16.38 -6.02
C ASN A 130 -8.90 -17.47 -7.04
N GLY A 131 -9.63 -18.49 -6.60
CA GLY A 131 -10.07 -19.55 -7.51
C GLY A 131 -10.23 -20.89 -6.82
N THR A 132 -10.10 -21.98 -7.57
CA THR A 132 -10.20 -23.34 -7.06
C THR A 132 -8.86 -24.04 -7.25
N VAL A 133 -8.33 -24.61 -6.19
CA VAL A 133 -7.24 -25.58 -6.25
C VAL A 133 -7.84 -26.95 -6.55
N THR A 134 -7.30 -27.62 -7.55
CA THR A 134 -7.61 -29.00 -7.90
C THR A 134 -6.36 -29.85 -7.63
N ALA A 135 -6.51 -30.92 -6.86
CA ALA A 135 -5.48 -31.92 -6.60
C ALA A 135 -5.88 -33.25 -7.24
N VAL A 136 -5.11 -33.70 -8.19
CA VAL A 136 -5.31 -34.99 -8.88
C VAL A 136 -4.27 -35.97 -8.36
N TYR A 137 -4.71 -36.99 -7.64
CA TYR A 137 -3.89 -38.16 -7.37
C TYR A 137 -3.76 -38.98 -8.66
N ASN A 138 -2.54 -39.22 -9.12
CA ASN A 138 -2.27 -39.83 -10.42
C ASN A 138 -2.44 -41.36 -10.42
N GLY A 139 -2.75 -41.95 -9.24
CA GLY A 139 -2.86 -43.38 -9.06
C GLY A 139 -1.50 -44.07 -8.98
N ASN A 140 -1.55 -45.39 -8.81
CA ASN A 140 -0.39 -46.29 -8.88
C ASN A 140 -0.86 -47.71 -9.27
N GLY A 141 0.02 -48.73 -9.17
CA GLY A 141 -0.33 -50.11 -9.50
C GLY A 141 -1.50 -50.70 -8.69
N CYS A 142 -1.77 -50.17 -7.47
CA CYS A 142 -2.76 -50.68 -6.54
C CYS A 142 -4.00 -49.78 -6.40
N PHE A 143 -3.89 -48.49 -6.69
CA PHE A 143 -4.93 -47.49 -6.49
C PHE A 143 -5.27 -46.71 -7.74
N LYS A 144 -6.56 -46.53 -8.00
CA LYS A 144 -7.07 -45.69 -9.08
C LYS A 144 -6.82 -44.21 -8.83
N PRO A 145 -6.70 -43.38 -9.88
CA PRO A 145 -6.68 -41.92 -9.72
C PRO A 145 -7.95 -41.40 -9.02
N SER A 146 -7.79 -40.25 -8.33
CA SER A 146 -8.91 -39.52 -7.72
C SER A 146 -8.63 -38.04 -7.68
N THR A 147 -9.68 -37.22 -7.60
CA THR A 147 -9.58 -35.77 -7.62
C THR A 147 -10.27 -35.15 -6.42
N GLY A 148 -9.61 -34.18 -5.80
CA GLY A 148 -10.18 -33.33 -4.79
C GLY A 148 -10.06 -31.86 -5.18
N THR A 149 -10.97 -31.02 -4.68
CA THR A 149 -10.96 -29.59 -4.95
C THR A 149 -11.18 -28.78 -3.68
N LYS A 150 -10.66 -27.53 -3.67
CA LYS A 150 -10.89 -26.57 -2.58
C LYS A 150 -10.94 -25.16 -3.15
N SER A 151 -11.99 -24.40 -2.82
CA SER A 151 -12.06 -22.97 -3.12
C SER A 151 -11.09 -22.18 -2.24
N VAL A 152 -10.39 -21.23 -2.85
CA VAL A 152 -9.40 -20.36 -2.23
C VAL A 152 -9.83 -18.93 -2.38
N THR A 153 -9.78 -18.20 -1.27
CA THR A 153 -10.00 -16.75 -1.23
C THR A 153 -8.72 -16.05 -0.81
N VAL A 154 -8.26 -15.12 -1.66
CA VAL A 154 -7.09 -14.28 -1.39
C VAL A 154 -7.55 -12.83 -1.38
N ASN A 155 -7.44 -12.17 -0.23
CA ASN A 155 -7.79 -10.76 -0.04
C ASN A 155 -6.59 -9.86 -0.35
N ASN A 156 -6.85 -8.59 -0.66
CA ASN A 156 -5.77 -7.61 -0.79
C ASN A 156 -5.02 -7.46 0.53
N ALA A 157 -3.70 -7.36 0.45
CA ALA A 157 -2.86 -7.05 1.60
C ALA A 157 -3.08 -5.59 2.03
N GLN A 158 -3.15 -5.35 3.33
CA GLN A 158 -3.21 -4.00 3.88
C GLN A 158 -1.87 -3.29 3.66
N THR A 159 -1.92 -1.97 3.50
CA THR A 159 -0.73 -1.14 3.30
C THR A 159 -0.67 0.01 4.30
N THR A 160 0.53 0.56 4.47
CA THR A 160 0.78 1.79 5.21
C THR A 160 1.50 2.76 4.28
N THR A 161 1.00 4.00 4.22
CA THR A 161 1.65 5.11 3.51
C THR A 161 2.37 5.99 4.51
N ALA A 162 3.63 6.34 4.25
CA ALA A 162 4.39 7.36 4.98
C ALA A 162 4.66 8.53 4.04
N LEU A 163 4.41 9.77 4.51
CA LEU A 163 4.64 10.99 3.74
C LEU A 163 5.76 11.80 4.34
N THR A 164 6.72 12.20 3.50
CA THR A 164 7.79 13.15 3.86
C THR A 164 7.72 14.39 2.98
N ILE A 165 8.06 15.54 3.56
CA ILE A 165 8.08 16.84 2.90
C ILE A 165 9.47 17.44 3.10
N THR A 166 10.17 17.77 2.01
CA THR A 166 11.54 18.28 2.09
C THR A 166 11.79 19.40 1.07
N PRO A 167 12.31 20.57 1.49
CA PRO A 167 12.51 20.99 2.88
C PRO A 167 11.18 21.32 3.59
N ASN A 168 11.17 21.21 4.93
CA ASN A 168 10.05 21.63 5.76
C ASN A 168 10.59 22.08 7.15
N PRO A 169 10.49 23.37 7.55
CA PRO A 169 9.88 24.48 6.81
C PRO A 169 10.58 24.82 5.50
N ALA A 170 9.82 25.37 4.53
CA ALA A 170 10.33 25.89 3.27
C ALA A 170 10.24 27.43 3.25
N ALA A 171 11.11 28.10 2.51
CA ALA A 171 10.89 29.50 2.17
C ALA A 171 9.80 29.62 1.09
N CYS A 172 9.07 30.72 1.07
CA CYS A 172 8.11 30.96 -0.01
C CYS A 172 8.82 31.02 -1.37
N GLY A 173 8.27 30.34 -2.38
CA GLY A 173 8.87 30.21 -3.71
C GLY A 173 9.92 29.11 -3.82
N GLN A 174 10.32 28.48 -2.74
CA GLN A 174 11.31 27.39 -2.75
C GLN A 174 10.68 26.08 -3.32
N PRO A 175 11.43 25.32 -4.14
CA PRO A 175 11.02 23.98 -4.51
C PRO A 175 10.90 23.08 -3.27
N VAL A 176 9.79 22.34 -3.18
CA VAL A 176 9.49 21.37 -2.11
C VAL A 176 9.13 20.04 -2.75
N THR A 177 9.70 18.97 -2.25
CA THR A 177 9.43 17.61 -2.71
C THR A 177 8.56 16.88 -1.68
N PHE A 178 7.45 16.32 -2.13
CA PHE A 178 6.61 15.40 -1.38
C PHE A 178 6.93 13.98 -1.82
N CYS A 179 7.34 13.12 -0.88
CA CYS A 179 7.60 11.71 -1.15
C CYS A 179 6.73 10.84 -0.28
N ALA A 180 6.01 9.91 -0.91
CA ALA A 180 5.22 8.89 -0.25
C ALA A 180 5.90 7.53 -0.40
N ALA A 181 6.15 6.84 0.71
CA ALA A 181 6.59 5.47 0.73
C ALA A 181 5.43 4.58 1.17
N VAL A 182 5.08 3.59 0.34
CA VAL A 182 3.99 2.65 0.61
C VAL A 182 4.58 1.28 0.92
N THR A 183 4.21 0.71 2.06
CA THR A 183 4.68 -0.60 2.52
C THR A 183 3.53 -1.56 2.73
N THR A 184 3.76 -2.84 2.48
CA THR A 184 2.79 -3.90 2.73
C THR A 184 2.85 -4.31 4.20
N ASN A 185 1.68 -4.44 4.84
CA ASN A 185 1.57 -4.88 6.23
C ASN A 185 1.50 -6.41 6.30
N ALA A 186 2.17 -7.00 7.31
CA ALA A 186 2.05 -8.41 7.60
C ALA A 186 0.56 -8.80 7.88
N PRO A 187 0.13 -10.03 7.50
CA PRO A 187 0.89 -11.15 6.95
C PRO A 187 1.11 -11.10 5.44
N GLY A 188 0.63 -10.03 4.75
CA GLY A 188 0.91 -9.81 3.33
C GLY A 188 2.38 -9.53 3.07
N SER A 189 2.80 -9.67 1.82
CA SER A 189 4.17 -9.38 1.40
C SER A 189 4.21 -8.87 -0.05
N GLY A 190 5.39 -8.44 -0.46
CA GLY A 190 5.62 -7.86 -1.79
C GLY A 190 5.60 -6.33 -1.77
N THR A 191 6.17 -5.73 -2.80
CA THR A 191 6.22 -4.27 -2.97
C THR A 191 4.93 -3.78 -3.63
N PRO A 192 4.23 -2.79 -3.04
CA PRO A 192 3.04 -2.21 -3.65
C PRO A 192 3.36 -1.55 -5.00
N GLY A 193 2.55 -1.87 -6.01
CA GLY A 193 2.50 -1.15 -7.29
C GLY A 193 1.27 -0.24 -7.34
N GLY A 194 1.11 0.52 -8.43
CA GLY A 194 -0.01 1.43 -8.61
C GLY A 194 0.40 2.90 -8.49
N THR A 195 -0.48 3.77 -7.97
CA THR A 195 -0.28 5.22 -7.96
C THR A 195 -0.56 5.86 -6.61
N VAL A 196 0.08 6.99 -6.34
CA VAL A 196 -0.21 7.88 -5.21
C VAL A 196 -0.72 9.21 -5.75
N THR A 197 -1.85 9.68 -5.20
CA THR A 197 -2.37 11.02 -5.46
C THR A 197 -1.96 11.94 -4.30
N PHE A 198 -1.20 12.97 -4.63
CA PHE A 198 -0.82 14.03 -3.71
C PHE A 198 -1.79 15.20 -3.86
N THR A 199 -2.28 15.72 -2.73
CA THR A 199 -3.03 16.97 -2.67
C THR A 199 -2.41 17.89 -1.63
N GLY A 200 -2.53 19.20 -1.83
CA GLY A 200 -1.88 20.17 -0.95
C GLY A 200 -2.49 21.56 -1.01
N PRO A 201 -1.93 22.51 -0.28
CA PRO A 201 -2.40 23.89 -0.25
C PRO A 201 -2.30 24.53 -1.63
N GLY A 202 -3.14 25.57 -1.87
CA GLY A 202 -3.22 26.26 -3.15
C GLY A 202 -3.87 25.46 -4.28
N GLY A 203 -4.61 24.38 -3.97
CA GLY A 203 -5.27 23.53 -4.96
C GLY A 203 -4.32 22.55 -5.66
N PHE A 204 -3.13 22.33 -5.11
CA PHE A 204 -2.18 21.35 -5.67
C PHE A 204 -2.80 19.95 -5.67
N SER A 205 -2.74 19.28 -6.83
CA SER A 205 -3.16 17.88 -6.99
C SER A 205 -2.36 17.22 -8.11
N GLN A 206 -1.68 16.11 -7.81
CA GLN A 206 -0.92 15.35 -8.80
C GLN A 206 -0.88 13.86 -8.45
N THR A 207 -1.06 13.00 -9.46
CA THR A 207 -0.97 11.54 -9.32
C THR A 207 0.33 11.04 -9.94
N VAL A 208 1.08 10.24 -9.18
CA VAL A 208 2.40 9.71 -9.55
C VAL A 208 2.42 8.21 -9.34
N ALA A 209 3.02 7.47 -10.28
CA ALA A 209 3.21 6.02 -10.15
C ALA A 209 4.28 5.69 -9.10
N LEU A 210 4.04 4.60 -8.36
CA LEU A 210 5.07 4.02 -7.48
C LEU A 210 6.21 3.43 -8.33
N ASN A 211 7.43 3.66 -7.88
CA ASN A 211 8.61 2.99 -8.44
C ASN A 211 8.78 1.56 -7.88
N ALA A 212 9.81 0.84 -8.32
CA ALA A 212 10.10 -0.52 -7.89
C ALA A 212 10.35 -0.70 -6.38
N SER A 213 10.63 0.39 -5.66
CA SER A 213 10.79 0.39 -4.19
C SER A 213 9.51 0.78 -3.44
N GLY A 214 8.38 0.95 -4.12
CA GLY A 214 7.12 1.36 -3.49
C GLY A 214 7.09 2.85 -3.10
N THR A 215 7.86 3.71 -3.80
CA THR A 215 7.95 5.15 -3.50
C THR A 215 7.47 5.98 -4.68
N ALA A 216 6.72 7.04 -4.42
CA ALA A 216 6.36 8.09 -5.39
C ALA A 216 6.77 9.45 -4.85
N CYS A 217 7.37 10.30 -5.70
CA CYS A 217 7.76 11.65 -5.32
C CYS A 217 7.30 12.66 -6.37
N VAL A 218 6.96 13.88 -5.89
CA VAL A 218 6.60 15.02 -6.72
C VAL A 218 7.21 16.29 -6.16
N THR A 219 7.70 17.17 -7.02
CA THR A 219 8.25 18.46 -6.63
C THR A 219 7.31 19.58 -7.09
N THR A 220 7.05 20.53 -6.20
CA THR A 220 6.24 21.72 -6.45
C THR A 220 6.87 22.94 -5.80
N THR A 221 6.31 24.12 -6.02
CA THR A 221 6.79 25.36 -5.40
C THR A 221 5.97 25.67 -4.13
N ALA A 222 6.66 25.93 -3.02
CA ALA A 222 6.04 26.30 -1.76
C ALA A 222 5.43 27.70 -1.83
N GLY A 223 4.10 27.81 -1.84
CA GLY A 223 3.38 29.09 -1.89
C GLY A 223 2.65 29.44 -0.59
N THR A 224 2.06 28.43 0.06
CA THR A 224 1.27 28.60 1.28
C THR A 224 1.46 27.42 2.21
N SER A 225 1.38 27.67 3.53
CA SER A 225 1.34 26.61 4.53
C SER A 225 0.00 25.86 4.48
N GLY A 226 0.01 24.58 4.82
CA GLY A 226 -1.21 23.78 4.90
C GLY A 226 -0.93 22.29 4.90
N THR A 227 -1.98 21.50 4.99
CA THR A 227 -1.89 20.04 4.99
C THR A 227 -1.65 19.51 3.59
N VAL A 228 -0.65 18.64 3.46
CA VAL A 228 -0.40 17.81 2.29
C VAL A 228 -0.89 16.41 2.60
N THR A 229 -1.65 15.82 1.69
CA THR A 229 -2.14 14.44 1.81
C THR A 229 -1.60 13.61 0.64
N ALA A 230 -1.13 12.41 0.95
CA ALA A 230 -0.76 11.39 -0.01
C ALA A 230 -1.71 10.20 0.12
N VAL A 231 -2.47 9.91 -0.93
CA VAL A 231 -3.40 8.78 -0.99
C VAL A 231 -2.86 7.74 -1.96
N TYR A 232 -2.47 6.59 -1.44
CA TYR A 232 -2.20 5.43 -2.27
C TYR A 232 -3.52 4.85 -2.76
N ASN A 233 -3.70 4.76 -4.08
CA ASN A 233 -4.97 4.37 -4.71
C ASN A 233 -5.21 2.86 -4.72
N GLY A 234 -4.27 2.08 -4.18
CA GLY A 234 -4.31 0.62 -4.22
C GLY A 234 -3.71 0.03 -5.50
N GLY A 235 -3.69 -1.28 -5.54
CA GLY A 235 -3.21 -2.07 -6.67
C GLY A 235 -3.92 -3.42 -6.74
N PRO A 236 -3.56 -4.29 -7.69
CA PRO A 236 -4.23 -5.58 -7.87
C PRO A 236 -4.23 -6.48 -6.64
N CYS A 237 -3.26 -6.28 -5.77
CA CYS A 237 -2.96 -7.11 -4.60
C CYS A 237 -2.91 -6.32 -3.29
N HIS A 238 -3.07 -5.00 -3.33
CA HIS A 238 -2.85 -4.11 -2.20
C HIS A 238 -4.02 -3.16 -2.00
N SER A 239 -4.49 -3.02 -0.76
CA SER A 239 -5.54 -2.08 -0.37
C SER A 239 -5.03 -0.64 -0.36
N PRO A 240 -5.89 0.36 -0.60
CA PRO A 240 -5.54 1.75 -0.47
C PRO A 240 -5.11 2.12 0.97
N SER A 241 -4.26 3.16 1.08
CA SER A 241 -3.87 3.77 2.35
C SER A 241 -3.52 5.24 2.16
N ALA A 242 -3.48 6.03 3.23
CA ALA A 242 -3.21 7.45 3.14
C ALA A 242 -2.35 7.93 4.30
N ALA A 243 -1.63 9.04 4.05
CA ALA A 243 -0.91 9.80 5.07
C ALA A 243 -1.08 11.29 4.83
N ALA A 244 -0.97 12.07 5.91
CA ALA A 244 -1.01 13.52 5.84
C ALA A 244 0.13 14.11 6.68
N ALA A 245 0.67 15.25 6.23
CA ALA A 245 1.70 16.01 6.92
C ALA A 245 1.50 17.50 6.65
N ASN A 246 1.93 18.35 7.56
CA ASN A 246 1.82 19.80 7.40
C ASN A 246 3.06 20.38 6.72
N LEU A 247 2.86 21.08 5.62
CA LEU A 247 3.85 21.94 5.02
C LEU A 247 3.83 23.30 5.76
N THR A 248 4.97 23.72 6.27
CA THR A 248 5.17 25.07 6.82
C THR A 248 5.95 25.89 5.82
N VAL A 249 5.38 27.02 5.39
CA VAL A 249 6.04 27.98 4.51
C VAL A 249 6.35 29.24 5.32
N ASN A 250 7.63 29.56 5.44
CA ASN A 250 8.08 30.78 6.11
C ASN A 250 7.97 31.97 5.16
N PRO A 251 7.25 33.03 5.55
CA PRO A 251 7.19 34.25 4.77
C PRO A 251 8.57 34.93 4.69
N THR A 252 8.89 35.47 3.53
CA THR A 252 10.12 36.24 3.33
C THR A 252 10.07 37.55 4.12
N PRO A 253 11.05 37.89 4.97
CA PRO A 253 11.08 39.14 5.70
C PRO A 253 11.11 40.35 4.78
N THR A 254 10.32 41.39 5.16
CA THR A 254 10.23 42.63 4.41
C THR A 254 10.67 43.84 5.24
N THR A 255 11.15 44.85 4.58
CA THR A 255 11.52 46.14 5.19
C THR A 255 10.72 47.24 4.48
N LEU A 256 10.05 48.07 5.30
CA LEU A 256 9.35 49.25 4.85
C LEU A 256 10.13 50.48 5.30
N THR A 257 10.37 51.42 4.39
CA THR A 257 11.00 52.71 4.69
C THR A 257 10.09 53.83 4.21
N THR A 258 10.10 54.99 4.90
CA THR A 258 9.27 56.12 4.57
C THR A 258 9.96 57.43 4.91
N PRO A 259 9.92 58.48 4.08
CA PRO A 259 10.45 59.79 4.40
C PRO A 259 9.51 60.52 5.34
N PRO A 260 9.97 61.58 6.08
CA PRO A 260 9.10 62.52 6.77
C PRO A 260 8.09 63.17 5.84
N ALA A 261 6.90 63.46 6.36
CA ALA A 261 5.86 64.16 5.62
C ALA A 261 5.42 65.42 6.32
N GLN A 262 4.66 66.32 5.64
CA GLN A 262 4.23 67.59 6.13
C GLN A 262 2.71 67.74 6.04
N ILE A 263 2.09 68.26 7.06
CA ILE A 263 0.74 68.84 7.01
C ILE A 263 0.91 70.30 6.65
N ARG A 264 0.25 70.77 5.62
CA ARG A 264 0.34 72.14 5.14
C ARG A 264 -1.02 72.83 5.18
N LEU A 265 -1.01 74.09 5.51
CA LEU A 265 -2.20 74.97 5.48
C LEU A 265 -2.35 75.52 4.06
N ARG A 266 -3.55 75.43 3.48
CA ARG A 266 -3.93 76.09 2.22
C ARG A 266 -4.46 77.53 2.49
N THR A 267 -4.46 78.35 1.43
CA THR A 267 -5.00 79.72 1.48
C THR A 267 -6.47 79.78 1.83
N ASN A 268 -7.25 78.73 1.60
CA ASN A 268 -8.66 78.60 2.02
C ASN A 268 -8.87 78.12 3.45
N GLY A 269 -7.82 78.04 4.29
CA GLY A 269 -7.90 77.61 5.67
C GLY A 269 -7.98 76.09 5.90
N THR A 270 -7.88 75.27 4.84
CA THR A 270 -7.90 73.80 5.00
C THR A 270 -6.48 73.23 5.15
N PHE A 271 -6.35 72.17 5.96
CA PHE A 271 -5.09 71.44 6.14
C PHE A 271 -5.02 70.28 5.13
N VAL A 272 -3.86 70.05 4.55
CA VAL A 272 -3.63 69.00 3.54
C VAL A 272 -2.29 68.36 3.74
N ILE A 273 -2.17 67.10 3.35
CA ILE A 273 -0.90 66.40 3.19
C ILE A 273 -0.64 66.28 1.69
N PRO A 274 0.41 66.90 1.14
CA PRO A 274 0.66 66.96 -0.34
C PRO A 274 0.93 65.59 -0.91
N SER A 275 1.72 64.77 -0.26
CA SER A 275 2.00 63.37 -0.61
C SER A 275 2.62 62.60 0.54
N MET A 276 2.40 61.33 0.57
CA MET A 276 3.08 60.38 1.45
C MET A 276 3.53 59.19 0.62
N SER A 277 4.72 58.70 0.88
CA SER A 277 5.22 57.52 0.21
C SER A 277 5.91 56.56 1.17
N ALA A 278 5.89 55.28 0.82
CA ALA A 278 6.64 54.28 1.52
C ALA A 278 7.23 53.29 0.51
N THR A 279 8.44 52.85 0.76
CA THR A 279 9.14 51.89 -0.11
C THR A 279 9.23 50.55 0.59
N LEU A 280 8.64 49.51 0.00
CA LEU A 280 8.63 48.13 0.49
C LEU A 280 9.64 47.29 -0.32
N LYS A 281 10.50 46.59 0.41
CA LYS A 281 11.55 45.73 -0.17
C LYS A 281 11.70 44.43 0.60
N VAL A 282 12.25 43.40 -0.05
CA VAL A 282 12.73 42.20 0.63
C VAL A 282 13.95 42.56 1.46
N THR A 283 13.98 42.16 2.74
CA THR A 283 15.04 42.55 3.69
C THR A 283 16.43 42.08 3.26
N SER A 284 16.55 40.83 2.81
CA SER A 284 17.84 40.20 2.49
C SER A 284 18.46 40.65 1.17
N SER A 285 17.63 40.91 0.14
CA SER A 285 18.07 41.23 -1.23
C SER A 285 17.92 42.67 -1.60
N ALA A 286 17.21 43.47 -0.79
CA ALA A 286 16.77 44.82 -1.12
C ALA A 286 15.92 44.93 -2.40
N ALA A 287 15.43 43.78 -2.93
CA ALA A 287 14.59 43.76 -4.12
C ALA A 287 13.25 44.45 -3.85
N PRO A 288 12.77 45.32 -4.74
CA PRO A 288 11.48 46.00 -4.61
C PRO A 288 10.34 45.00 -4.67
N LEU A 289 9.26 45.24 -3.92
CA LEU A 289 8.05 44.43 -3.91
C LEU A 289 6.89 45.23 -4.55
N PRO A 290 6.60 45.03 -5.84
CA PRO A 290 5.49 45.69 -6.52
C PRO A 290 4.15 45.05 -6.17
N GLY A 291 3.04 45.83 -6.37
CA GLY A 291 1.67 45.33 -6.25
C GLY A 291 1.20 45.05 -4.84
N GLN A 292 1.95 45.50 -3.80
CA GLN A 292 1.61 45.27 -2.39
C GLN A 292 0.84 46.45 -1.83
N LEU A 293 -0.18 46.17 -1.02
CA LEU A 293 -1.00 47.22 -0.39
C LEU A 293 -0.32 47.74 0.88
N VAL A 294 -0.01 49.05 0.90
CA VAL A 294 0.51 49.76 2.07
C VAL A 294 -0.56 50.68 2.62
N THR A 295 -0.78 50.63 3.93
CA THR A 295 -1.71 51.47 4.68
C THR A 295 -0.95 52.58 5.37
N PHE A 296 -1.43 53.80 5.29
CA PHE A 296 -0.88 54.96 5.95
C PHE A 296 -1.84 55.43 7.05
N LYS A 297 -1.34 55.66 8.26
CA LYS A 297 -2.09 56.16 9.43
C LYS A 297 -1.35 57.31 10.09
N ALA A 298 -2.04 58.40 10.38
CA ALA A 298 -1.50 59.45 11.24
C ALA A 298 -1.63 59.04 12.72
N ASN A 299 -0.61 59.30 13.51
CA ASN A 299 -0.59 58.98 14.94
C ASN A 299 -0.96 60.25 15.71
N THR A 300 -2.19 60.28 16.24
CA THR A 300 -2.69 61.39 17.04
C THR A 300 -2.78 61.01 18.54
N PRO A 301 -2.83 61.98 19.46
CA PRO A 301 -3.03 61.66 20.89
C PRO A 301 -4.34 60.92 21.19
N LEU A 302 -5.34 61.00 20.31
CA LEU A 302 -6.64 60.32 20.41
C LEU A 302 -6.65 58.95 19.73
N GLY A 303 -5.52 58.50 19.14
CA GLY A 303 -5.34 57.24 18.44
C GLY A 303 -5.00 57.43 16.97
N PRO A 304 -4.67 56.34 16.28
CA PRO A 304 -4.25 56.38 14.87
C PRO A 304 -5.46 56.61 13.94
N ILE A 305 -5.33 57.57 13.00
CA ILE A 305 -6.32 57.86 11.98
C ILE A 305 -5.83 57.33 10.64
N THR A 306 -6.61 56.47 9.96
CA THR A 306 -6.27 55.97 8.63
C THR A 306 -6.39 57.08 7.59
N LEU A 307 -5.30 57.34 6.88
CA LEU A 307 -5.20 58.32 5.81
C LEU A 307 -5.58 57.73 4.45
N GLY A 308 -5.28 56.48 4.21
CA GLY A 308 -5.57 55.76 3.00
C GLY A 308 -4.62 54.57 2.77
N THR A 309 -4.78 53.99 1.62
CA THR A 309 -3.97 52.85 1.14
C THR A 309 -3.46 53.12 -0.26
N ALA A 310 -2.28 52.58 -0.60
CA ALA A 310 -1.74 52.65 -1.95
C ALA A 310 -1.01 51.33 -2.29
N LEU A 311 -1.07 50.95 -3.57
CA LEU A 311 -0.29 49.81 -4.07
C LEU A 311 1.14 50.26 -4.41
N THR A 312 2.10 49.39 -4.13
CA THR A 312 3.48 49.62 -4.56
C THR A 312 3.64 49.49 -6.07
N ASN A 313 4.39 50.41 -6.70
CA ASN A 313 4.73 50.39 -8.11
C ASN A 313 5.91 49.42 -8.41
N ALA A 314 6.40 49.39 -9.64
CA ALA A 314 7.52 48.54 -10.08
C ALA A 314 8.82 48.74 -9.25
N SER A 315 9.02 49.92 -8.64
CA SER A 315 10.15 50.22 -7.74
C SER A 315 9.84 49.94 -6.27
N GLY A 316 8.71 49.28 -5.94
CA GLY A 316 8.27 49.00 -4.59
C GLY A 316 7.76 50.21 -3.81
N VAL A 317 7.46 51.33 -4.47
CA VAL A 317 6.99 52.57 -3.84
C VAL A 317 5.48 52.67 -3.88
N ALA A 318 4.86 52.71 -2.71
CA ALA A 318 3.46 53.07 -2.54
C ALA A 318 3.37 54.59 -2.30
N THR A 319 2.58 55.30 -3.10
CA THR A 319 2.38 56.74 -2.96
C THR A 319 0.91 57.02 -2.78
N LEU A 320 0.57 57.64 -1.64
CA LEU A 320 -0.74 58.16 -1.37
C LEU A 320 -0.76 59.57 -2.00
N ALA A 321 -1.32 59.67 -3.23
CA ALA A 321 -1.35 60.88 -4.04
C ALA A 321 -2.70 61.63 -3.93
N PRO A 322 -2.76 62.92 -4.32
CA PRO A 322 -3.99 63.73 -4.31
C PRO A 322 -5.13 63.15 -5.19
N PRO A 323 -6.37 63.48 -4.93
CA PRO A 323 -6.71 64.80 -4.37
C PRO A 323 -6.31 64.89 -2.92
N MET A 324 -5.51 65.90 -2.58
CA MET A 324 -5.03 66.18 -1.25
C MET A 324 -6.13 65.90 -0.22
N LEU A 325 -5.92 64.92 0.65
CA LEU A 325 -6.89 64.55 1.69
C LEU A 325 -7.12 65.76 2.58
N PRO A 326 -8.32 66.32 2.64
CA PRO A 326 -8.64 67.32 3.63
C PRO A 326 -8.46 66.63 5.03
N VAL A 327 -7.59 67.21 5.84
CA VAL A 327 -7.23 66.66 7.13
C VAL A 327 -8.18 67.25 8.17
N PRO A 328 -8.90 66.43 8.98
CA PRO A 328 -9.68 66.95 10.09
C PRO A 328 -8.79 67.75 11.02
N SER A 329 -9.35 68.78 11.64
CA SER A 329 -8.62 69.61 12.64
C SER A 329 -7.98 68.82 13.75
N THR A 330 -8.51 67.64 14.07
CA THR A 330 -7.94 66.70 15.08
C THR A 330 -6.59 66.10 14.63
N MET A 331 -6.23 66.16 13.35
CA MET A 331 -4.95 65.65 12.84
C MET A 331 -3.79 66.63 12.93
N VAL A 332 -4.03 67.93 13.13
CA VAL A 332 -2.95 68.90 13.30
C VAL A 332 -2.11 68.67 14.53
N THR A 333 -2.57 67.82 15.48
CA THR A 333 -1.83 67.38 16.65
C THR A 333 -0.99 66.14 16.41
N ALA A 334 -1.07 65.52 15.22
CA ALA A 334 -0.25 64.36 14.87
C ALA A 334 1.19 64.82 14.65
N THR A 335 2.13 64.15 15.32
CA THR A 335 3.59 64.39 15.17
C THR A 335 4.31 63.32 14.37
N SER A 336 3.62 62.25 14.05
CA SER A 336 4.17 61.15 13.23
C SER A 336 3.07 60.47 12.43
N TYR A 337 3.48 59.67 11.47
CA TYR A 337 2.63 58.71 10.77
C TYR A 337 3.28 57.37 10.66
N THR A 338 2.47 56.34 10.52
CA THR A 338 2.91 54.95 10.32
C THR A 338 2.49 54.46 8.93
N ALA A 339 3.43 53.98 8.15
CA ALA A 339 3.16 53.15 6.97
C ALA A 339 3.28 51.69 7.38
N SER A 340 2.31 50.87 6.95
CA SER A 340 2.28 49.42 7.33
C SER A 340 1.90 48.57 6.15
N PHE A 341 2.58 47.48 5.99
CA PHE A 341 2.27 46.37 5.11
C PHE A 341 1.84 45.19 5.98
N ALA A 342 0.63 44.68 5.75
CA ALA A 342 0.04 43.61 6.57
C ALA A 342 0.67 42.23 6.36
N GLY A 343 1.52 42.10 5.30
CA GLY A 343 2.05 40.81 4.88
C GLY A 343 1.12 40.07 3.92
N THR A 344 1.63 38.96 3.41
CA THR A 344 0.89 37.98 2.60
C THR A 344 1.30 36.58 3.03
N SER A 345 0.82 35.54 2.38
CA SER A 345 1.32 34.16 2.61
C SER A 345 2.83 34.01 2.36
N CYS A 346 3.40 34.88 1.49
CA CYS A 346 4.79 34.82 1.06
C CYS A 346 5.70 35.92 1.62
N TYR A 347 5.16 37.00 2.14
CA TYR A 347 5.92 38.13 2.64
C TYR A 347 5.49 38.46 4.06
N ALA A 348 6.44 38.59 4.96
CA ALA A 348 6.17 38.95 6.34
C ALA A 348 5.68 40.40 6.45
N PRO A 349 4.83 40.72 7.45
CA PRO A 349 4.39 42.09 7.67
C PRO A 349 5.56 42.99 8.10
N SER A 350 5.46 44.28 7.75
CA SER A 350 6.43 45.29 8.16
C SER A 350 5.75 46.62 8.36
N SER A 351 6.31 47.44 9.23
CA SER A 351 5.82 48.79 9.52
C SER A 351 6.96 49.74 9.84
N VAL A 352 6.76 51.02 9.56
CA VAL A 352 7.71 52.08 9.87
C VAL A 352 6.96 53.35 10.23
N THR A 353 7.51 54.12 11.18
CA THR A 353 6.97 55.39 11.60
C THR A 353 7.96 56.50 11.23
N ALA A 354 7.46 57.59 10.65
CA ALA A 354 8.22 58.79 10.32
C ALA A 354 7.54 60.05 10.89
N ALA A 355 8.29 61.15 10.96
CA ALA A 355 7.78 62.43 11.41
C ALA A 355 6.70 62.98 10.46
N LEU A 356 5.68 63.56 11.08
CA LEU A 356 4.62 64.35 10.38
C LEU A 356 4.63 65.76 11.01
N THR A 357 5.14 66.77 10.26
CA THR A 357 5.33 68.09 10.77
C THR A 357 4.27 69.07 10.22
N LEU A 358 3.71 69.89 11.11
CA LEU A 358 2.81 70.94 10.70
C LEU A 358 3.60 72.13 10.19
N VAL A 359 3.32 72.57 8.95
CA VAL A 359 3.90 73.76 8.33
C VAL A 359 2.78 74.78 8.08
N LEU A 360 2.85 75.91 8.79
CA LEU A 360 1.85 76.93 8.74
C LEU A 360 2.05 77.98 7.60
N VAL A 361 3.06 77.81 6.76
CA VAL A 361 3.26 78.66 5.59
C VAL A 361 2.22 78.29 4.54
N PRO A 362 1.37 79.18 4.08
CA PRO A 362 0.37 78.89 3.07
C PRO A 362 1.00 78.38 1.77
N LEU A 363 0.45 77.30 1.21
CA LEU A 363 0.79 76.92 -0.17
C LEU A 363 0.31 78.01 -1.09
N LEU A 364 1.17 78.53 -1.93
CA LEU A 364 0.77 79.37 -3.05
C LEU A 364 -0.24 78.64 -3.92
N PRO A 365 -1.22 79.33 -4.53
CA PRO A 365 -2.31 78.73 -5.24
C PRO A 365 -1.89 77.77 -6.35
#